data_f7c77d4c0935d401b0dd8fa4e8af331d
#
_entry.id   f7c77d4c0935d401b0dd8fa4e8af331d
#
_cell.length_a   1.000
_cell.length_b   1.000
_cell.length_c   1.000
_cell.angle_alpha   90.00
_cell.angle_beta   90.00
_cell.angle_gamma   90.00
#
_symmetry.space_group_name_H-M   'P 1'
#
loop_
_entity.id
_entity.type
_entity.pdbx_description
1 polymer ?
#
loop_
_entity_poly.entity_id
_entity_poly.type
_entity_poly.pdbx_seq_one_letter_code
_entity_poly.pdbx_strand_id
1 'polypeptide(L)'
;MKRLFLLSVLCLLVLGISAQTAKEEIFADVHRSAANYYAYPAVTAVQTVPPAGYKPFYLSHYARHGSRFLINPDDYEQPLEVMREADRNGVLTGLGKKTLCVLDSMSRMAKGRYGELTPLGARQHRGIAERMYKNFPEIFKGQVEIDARSTVVIRCILSMMAECNQLQALNPKLRFKNDASYHDMYYMNFSGDPHIKEMRKSPEVKAAKEAIRKEHIHPERLMKTLFANTDYLKWKVDAGELMTSLFDVASNMQSHDTGLELYSLFTKEECYDLWQLSNRGWYISFG
;
A
#
# COMPACT_ATOMS: atom_id res chain seq x y z
N MET A 1 -35.33 11.83 -37.97
CA MET A 1 -35.81 12.07 -36.61
C MET A 1 -35.53 10.88 -35.67
N LYS A 2 -35.93 9.62 -35.96
CA LYS A 2 -35.72 8.48 -35.07
C LYS A 2 -34.21 8.19 -34.73
N ARG A 3 -33.29 8.36 -35.69
CA ARG A 3 -31.86 8.17 -35.47
C ARG A 3 -31.23 9.26 -34.59
N LEU A 4 -31.66 10.51 -34.73
CA LEU A 4 -31.20 11.61 -33.85
C LEU A 4 -31.73 11.43 -32.41
N PHE A 5 -32.96 10.95 -32.25
CA PHE A 5 -33.53 10.66 -30.95
C PHE A 5 -32.81 9.50 -30.25
N LEU A 6 -32.44 8.45 -30.98
CA LEU A 6 -31.64 7.34 -30.43
C LEU A 6 -30.22 7.80 -30.00
N LEU A 7 -29.55 8.66 -30.77
CA LEU A 7 -28.26 9.23 -30.42
C LEU A 7 -28.36 10.12 -29.16
N SER A 8 -29.40 10.96 -29.05
CA SER A 8 -29.58 11.80 -27.87
C SER A 8 -29.90 10.97 -26.59
N VAL A 9 -30.66 9.89 -26.71
CA VAL A 9 -30.93 8.96 -25.60
C VAL A 9 -29.66 8.20 -25.21
N LEU A 10 -28.84 7.79 -26.17
CA LEU A 10 -27.54 7.14 -25.91
C LEU A 10 -26.55 8.10 -25.24
N CYS A 11 -26.48 9.36 -25.66
CA CYS A 11 -25.68 10.39 -25.00
C CYS A 11 -26.15 10.70 -23.57
N LEU A 12 -27.47 10.71 -23.33
CA LEU A 12 -28.04 10.92 -21.98
C LEU A 12 -27.77 9.74 -21.05
N LEU A 13 -27.72 8.51 -21.57
CA LEU A 13 -27.35 7.32 -20.78
C LEU A 13 -25.86 7.30 -20.43
N VAL A 14 -24.99 7.88 -21.26
CA VAL A 14 -23.53 7.98 -20.97
C VAL A 14 -23.25 9.07 -19.90
N LEU A 15 -24.08 10.10 -19.81
CA LEU A 15 -23.92 11.16 -18.79
C LEU A 15 -24.31 10.71 -17.36
N GLY A 16 -24.91 9.53 -17.21
CA GLY A 16 -25.28 8.97 -15.91
C GLY A 16 -24.26 8.01 -15.29
N ILE A 17 -23.17 7.69 -15.99
CA ILE A 17 -22.09 6.86 -15.43
C ILE A 17 -21.08 7.80 -14.77
N SER A 18 -21.38 8.26 -13.58
CA SER A 18 -20.40 8.90 -12.72
C SER A 18 -19.47 7.82 -12.19
N ALA A 19 -18.22 7.81 -12.66
CA ALA A 19 -17.20 6.98 -12.04
C ALA A 19 -17.03 7.42 -10.59
N GLN A 20 -17.07 6.46 -9.66
CA GLN A 20 -16.82 6.75 -8.24
C GLN A 20 -15.46 7.42 -8.10
N THR A 21 -15.41 8.56 -7.41
CA THR A 21 -14.17 9.28 -7.18
C THR A 21 -13.36 8.63 -6.06
N ALA A 22 -12.03 8.81 -6.08
CA ALA A 22 -11.17 8.32 -4.99
C ALA A 22 -11.61 8.86 -3.62
N LYS A 23 -12.16 10.08 -3.58
CA LYS A 23 -12.70 10.67 -2.34
C LYS A 23 -13.89 9.88 -1.80
N GLU A 24 -14.84 9.52 -2.66
CA GLU A 24 -16.01 8.73 -2.28
C GLU A 24 -15.61 7.32 -1.81
N GLU A 25 -14.63 6.70 -2.48
CA GLU A 25 -14.10 5.40 -2.09
C GLU A 25 -13.42 5.43 -0.71
N ILE A 26 -12.60 6.44 -0.45
CA ILE A 26 -11.95 6.65 0.85
C ILE A 26 -12.98 6.98 1.94
N PHE A 27 -14.00 7.75 1.61
CA PHE A 27 -15.07 8.08 2.57
C PHE A 27 -15.95 6.88 2.91
N ALA A 28 -16.07 5.91 2.00
CA ALA A 28 -16.74 4.65 2.24
C ALA A 28 -15.86 3.68 3.07
N ASP A 29 -14.55 3.68 2.81
CA ASP A 29 -13.57 2.84 3.51
C ASP A 29 -12.23 3.58 3.66
N VAL A 30 -11.97 4.12 4.85
CA VAL A 30 -10.77 4.92 5.14
C VAL A 30 -9.46 4.15 4.92
N HIS A 31 -9.47 2.82 4.98
CA HIS A 31 -8.28 2.00 4.72
C HIS A 31 -7.75 2.16 3.30
N ARG A 32 -8.59 2.56 2.34
CA ARG A 32 -8.20 2.87 0.96
C ARG A 32 -7.27 4.09 0.85
N SER A 33 -7.24 4.95 1.88
CA SER A 33 -6.31 6.07 1.95
C SER A 33 -4.85 5.65 2.19
N ALA A 34 -4.60 4.39 2.53
CA ALA A 34 -3.27 3.86 2.79
C ALA A 34 -2.33 3.82 1.56
N ALA A 35 -2.81 4.22 0.38
CA ALA A 35 -2.03 4.25 -0.85
C ALA A 35 -1.30 2.91 -1.10
N ASN A 36 0.03 2.93 -1.15
CA ASN A 36 0.83 1.73 -1.38
C ASN A 36 0.92 0.76 -0.18
N TYR A 37 0.35 1.12 0.98
CA TYR A 37 0.20 0.24 2.15
C TYR A 37 -1.16 -0.46 2.18
N TYR A 38 -2.08 -0.08 1.28
CA TYR A 38 -3.37 -0.77 1.21
C TYR A 38 -3.17 -2.27 1.00
N ALA A 39 -3.69 -3.07 1.93
CA ALA A 39 -3.52 -4.51 1.88
C ALA A 39 -4.25 -5.08 0.67
N TYR A 40 -3.64 -6.06 -0.01
CA TYR A 40 -4.24 -6.70 -1.17
C TYR A 40 -5.63 -7.26 -0.81
N PRO A 41 -6.71 -6.77 -1.42
CA PRO A 41 -8.06 -7.10 -1.00
C PRO A 41 -8.47 -8.52 -1.39
N ALA A 42 -9.53 -9.00 -0.77
CA ALA A 42 -10.22 -10.20 -1.26
C ALA A 42 -10.80 -9.92 -2.64
N VAL A 43 -10.39 -10.71 -3.64
CA VAL A 43 -10.87 -10.58 -5.02
C VAL A 43 -12.19 -11.34 -5.16
N THR A 44 -13.27 -10.59 -5.39
CA THR A 44 -14.63 -11.14 -5.59
C THR A 44 -15.07 -11.10 -7.07
N ALA A 45 -14.29 -10.44 -7.94
CA ALA A 45 -14.60 -10.34 -9.35
C ALA A 45 -14.63 -11.71 -10.03
N VAL A 46 -15.71 -11.96 -10.77
CA VAL A 46 -15.84 -13.17 -11.61
C VAL A 46 -15.08 -12.92 -12.92
N GLN A 47 -14.31 -13.91 -13.36
CA GLN A 47 -13.63 -13.86 -14.64
C GLN A 47 -14.63 -13.78 -15.80
N THR A 48 -14.34 -12.91 -16.76
CA THR A 48 -15.11 -12.86 -18.02
C THR A 48 -14.90 -14.17 -18.80
N VAL A 49 -15.99 -14.73 -19.31
CA VAL A 49 -15.92 -15.92 -20.15
C VAL A 49 -15.14 -15.59 -21.42
N PRO A 50 -14.14 -16.41 -21.80
CA PRO A 50 -13.39 -16.16 -23.03
C PRO A 50 -14.30 -16.28 -24.26
N PRO A 51 -14.00 -15.55 -25.36
CA PRO A 51 -14.74 -15.70 -26.61
C PRO A 51 -14.72 -17.15 -27.13
N ALA A 52 -15.77 -17.55 -27.84
CA ALA A 52 -15.87 -18.90 -28.40
C ALA A 52 -14.65 -19.22 -29.29
N GLY A 53 -14.07 -20.39 -29.10
CA GLY A 53 -12.90 -20.86 -29.86
C GLY A 53 -11.54 -20.42 -29.29
N TYR A 54 -11.49 -19.53 -28.28
CA TYR A 54 -10.25 -19.16 -27.63
C TYR A 54 -9.98 -20.01 -26.38
N LYS A 55 -8.73 -20.39 -26.20
CA LYS A 55 -8.23 -21.09 -25.00
C LYS A 55 -6.94 -20.44 -24.52
N PRO A 56 -6.72 -20.33 -23.20
CA PRO A 56 -5.46 -19.85 -22.65
C PRO A 56 -4.33 -20.84 -23.02
N PHE A 57 -3.20 -20.34 -23.48
CA PHE A 57 -2.02 -21.16 -23.78
C PHE A 57 -0.77 -20.68 -23.07
N TYR A 58 -0.79 -19.46 -22.51
CA TYR A 58 0.32 -18.86 -21.77
C TYR A 58 -0.22 -17.91 -20.70
N LEU A 59 0.45 -17.88 -19.55
CA LEU A 59 0.16 -16.94 -18.48
C LEU A 59 1.44 -16.23 -18.08
N SER A 60 1.42 -14.90 -18.15
CA SER A 60 2.46 -14.03 -17.62
C SER A 60 1.90 -13.30 -16.39
N HIS A 61 2.62 -13.37 -15.29
CA HIS A 61 2.23 -12.74 -14.04
C HIS A 61 3.34 -11.81 -13.55
N TYR A 62 2.99 -10.56 -13.30
CA TYR A 62 3.88 -9.59 -12.68
C TYR A 62 3.24 -9.08 -11.40
N ALA A 63 3.92 -9.24 -10.28
CA ALA A 63 3.40 -8.90 -8.97
C ALA A 63 4.35 -8.01 -8.17
N ARG A 64 3.79 -7.26 -7.25
CA ARG A 64 4.50 -6.63 -6.14
C ARG A 64 4.62 -7.65 -5.00
N HIS A 65 5.61 -7.48 -4.10
CA HIS A 65 5.65 -8.23 -2.84
C HIS A 65 4.35 -8.06 -2.04
N GLY A 66 4.00 -9.02 -1.22
CA GLY A 66 2.86 -8.98 -0.31
C GLY A 66 3.00 -7.96 0.82
N SER A 67 2.03 -7.91 1.71
CA SER A 67 2.04 -7.06 2.91
C SER A 67 3.32 -7.23 3.71
N ARG A 68 3.88 -6.12 4.22
CA ARG A 68 5.19 -6.05 4.88
C ARG A 68 5.20 -5.08 6.05
N PHE A 69 6.20 -5.18 6.90
CA PHE A 69 6.55 -4.13 7.86
C PHE A 69 7.02 -2.85 7.17
N LEU A 70 6.93 -1.69 7.82
CA LEU A 70 7.60 -0.46 7.37
C LEU A 70 9.11 -0.72 7.25
N ILE A 71 9.77 0.03 6.36
CA ILE A 71 11.13 -0.33 5.93
C ILE A 71 12.19 0.14 6.92
N ASN A 72 12.01 1.36 7.48
CA ASN A 72 13.02 1.95 8.33
C ASN A 72 12.63 1.80 9.80
N PRO A 73 13.60 1.61 10.71
CA PRO A 73 13.35 1.68 12.15
C PRO A 73 12.63 2.96 12.56
N ASP A 74 13.07 4.09 12.03
CA ASP A 74 12.56 5.43 12.36
C ASP A 74 11.07 5.60 12.02
N ASP A 75 10.55 4.83 11.05
CA ASP A 75 9.11 4.85 10.70
C ASP A 75 8.23 4.48 11.92
N TYR A 76 8.75 3.70 12.86
CA TYR A 76 8.10 3.32 14.11
C TYR A 76 8.62 4.08 15.33
N GLU A 77 9.94 4.27 15.42
CA GLU A 77 10.59 4.82 16.63
C GLU A 77 10.39 6.32 16.76
N GLN A 78 10.39 7.08 15.66
CA GLN A 78 10.25 8.52 15.69
C GLN A 78 8.89 8.96 16.32
N PRO A 79 7.73 8.51 15.82
CA PRO A 79 6.46 8.88 16.44
C PRO A 79 6.33 8.33 17.87
N LEU A 80 6.91 7.16 18.16
CA LEU A 80 6.90 6.57 19.49
C LEU A 80 7.70 7.41 20.49
N GLU A 81 8.90 7.86 20.16
CA GLU A 81 9.73 8.67 21.07
C GLU A 81 9.12 10.05 21.33
N VAL A 82 8.53 10.68 20.31
CA VAL A 82 7.77 11.93 20.48
C VAL A 82 6.65 11.74 21.51
N MET A 83 5.88 10.67 21.40
CA MET A 83 4.76 10.38 22.31
C MET A 83 5.25 9.97 23.71
N ARG A 84 6.35 9.23 23.82
CA ARG A 84 6.98 8.89 25.10
C ARG A 84 7.50 10.12 25.83
N GLU A 85 8.16 11.04 25.12
CA GLU A 85 8.64 12.29 25.73
C GLU A 85 7.45 13.13 26.23
N ALA A 86 6.40 13.23 25.44
CA ALA A 86 5.18 13.94 25.83
C ALA A 86 4.50 13.32 27.05
N ASP A 87 4.50 11.99 27.18
CA ASP A 87 3.96 11.30 28.37
C ASP A 87 4.81 11.57 29.62
N ARG A 88 6.14 11.51 29.50
CA ARG A 88 7.07 11.87 30.59
C ARG A 88 6.86 13.31 31.08
N ASN A 89 6.46 14.21 30.19
CA ASN A 89 6.14 15.60 30.53
C ASN A 89 4.68 15.82 30.99
N GLY A 90 3.86 14.76 31.04
CA GLY A 90 2.47 14.82 31.50
C GLY A 90 1.54 15.61 30.57
N VAL A 91 1.90 15.78 29.30
CA VAL A 91 1.14 16.61 28.34
C VAL A 91 0.23 15.82 27.40
N LEU A 92 0.17 14.52 27.51
CA LEU A 92 -0.75 13.70 26.72
C LEU A 92 -2.18 13.72 27.26
N THR A 93 -3.15 13.71 26.35
CA THR A 93 -4.55 13.40 26.67
C THR A 93 -4.73 11.90 26.96
N GLY A 94 -5.92 11.50 27.42
CA GLY A 94 -6.25 10.08 27.54
C GLY A 94 -6.16 9.32 26.21
N LEU A 95 -6.52 9.96 25.08
CA LEU A 95 -6.36 9.38 23.76
C LEU A 95 -4.88 9.32 23.34
N GLY A 96 -4.10 10.38 23.64
CA GLY A 96 -2.65 10.39 23.41
C GLY A 96 -1.94 9.21 24.11
N LYS A 97 -2.30 8.91 25.36
CA LYS A 97 -1.76 7.74 26.10
C LYS A 97 -2.16 6.41 25.46
N LYS A 98 -3.40 6.27 24.99
CA LYS A 98 -3.82 5.07 24.23
C LYS A 98 -3.03 4.93 22.93
N THR A 99 -2.84 6.01 22.19
CA THR A 99 -2.02 6.04 20.98
C THR A 99 -0.59 5.60 21.26
N LEU A 100 0.03 6.11 22.33
CA LEU A 100 1.36 5.69 22.78
C LEU A 100 1.43 4.16 23.03
N CYS A 101 0.45 3.57 23.70
CA CYS A 101 0.41 2.12 23.93
C CYS A 101 0.34 1.32 22.62
N VAL A 102 -0.42 1.81 21.63
CA VAL A 102 -0.51 1.17 20.32
C VAL A 102 0.81 1.27 19.56
N LEU A 103 1.43 2.45 19.52
CA LEU A 103 2.74 2.66 18.90
C LEU A 103 3.83 1.78 19.52
N ASP A 104 3.85 1.68 20.85
CA ASP A 104 4.80 0.83 21.58
C ASP A 104 4.62 -0.65 21.22
N SER A 105 3.38 -1.10 21.04
CA SER A 105 3.08 -2.46 20.62
C SER A 105 3.54 -2.72 19.20
N MET A 106 3.31 -1.77 18.28
CA MET A 106 3.74 -1.87 16.87
C MET A 106 5.26 -1.85 16.75
N SER A 107 5.95 -0.96 17.46
CA SER A 107 7.42 -0.90 17.48
C SER A 107 8.04 -2.20 17.99
N ARG A 108 7.53 -2.75 19.10
CA ARG A 108 8.01 -4.05 19.63
C ARG A 108 7.82 -5.18 18.63
N MET A 109 6.68 -5.22 17.93
CA MET A 109 6.39 -6.24 16.93
C MET A 109 7.30 -6.10 15.69
N ALA A 110 7.63 -4.86 15.31
CA ALA A 110 8.46 -4.55 14.15
C ALA A 110 9.96 -4.69 14.41
N LYS A 111 10.38 -4.72 15.68
CA LYS A 111 11.80 -4.75 16.07
C LYS A 111 12.55 -5.92 15.43
N GLY A 112 13.57 -5.59 14.63
CA GLY A 112 14.37 -6.56 13.90
C GLY A 112 13.68 -7.14 12.64
N ARG A 113 12.49 -6.64 12.26
CA ARG A 113 11.69 -7.12 11.14
C ARG A 113 11.38 -6.05 10.10
N TYR A 114 12.12 -4.97 10.08
CA TYR A 114 11.88 -3.83 9.20
C TYR A 114 11.95 -4.24 7.72
N GLY A 115 10.90 -3.90 6.98
CA GLY A 115 10.76 -4.24 5.57
C GLY A 115 10.54 -5.72 5.25
N GLU A 116 10.39 -6.59 6.26
CA GLU A 116 10.12 -8.02 6.05
C GLU A 116 8.68 -8.28 5.63
N LEU A 117 8.49 -9.35 4.87
CA LEU A 117 7.17 -9.88 4.52
C LEU A 117 6.43 -10.33 5.79
N THR A 118 5.16 -9.93 5.91
CA THR A 118 4.32 -10.42 7.02
C THR A 118 3.70 -11.78 6.68
N PRO A 119 3.18 -12.52 7.69
CA PRO A 119 2.39 -13.73 7.44
C PRO A 119 1.20 -13.47 6.53
N LEU A 120 0.53 -12.31 6.64
CA LEU A 120 -0.52 -11.89 5.73
C LEU A 120 0.00 -11.77 4.29
N GLY A 121 1.16 -11.14 4.08
CA GLY A 121 1.76 -11.01 2.75
C GLY A 121 2.02 -12.36 2.07
N ALA A 122 2.51 -13.33 2.81
CA ALA A 122 2.69 -14.69 2.30
C ALA A 122 1.34 -15.36 1.96
N ARG A 123 0.28 -15.16 2.77
CA ARG A 123 -1.06 -15.68 2.46
C ARG A 123 -1.67 -15.02 1.22
N GLN A 124 -1.44 -13.72 1.01
CA GLN A 124 -1.89 -13.02 -0.19
C GLN A 124 -1.36 -13.68 -1.46
N HIS A 125 -0.07 -14.01 -1.50
CA HIS A 125 0.55 -14.70 -2.65
C HIS A 125 0.06 -16.14 -2.82
N ARG A 126 -0.15 -16.89 -1.74
CA ARG A 126 -0.79 -18.19 -1.84
C ARG A 126 -2.21 -18.10 -2.46
N GLY A 127 -3.00 -17.11 -2.01
CA GLY A 127 -4.33 -16.88 -2.57
C GLY A 127 -4.32 -16.45 -4.05
N ILE A 128 -3.28 -15.73 -4.49
CA ILE A 128 -3.08 -15.39 -5.91
C ILE A 128 -2.82 -16.67 -6.71
N ALA A 129 -1.91 -17.53 -6.25
CA ALA A 129 -1.61 -18.80 -6.87
C ALA A 129 -2.85 -19.71 -7.01
N GLU A 130 -3.65 -19.81 -5.94
CA GLU A 130 -4.90 -20.56 -5.95
C GLU A 130 -5.89 -20.06 -7.00
N ARG A 131 -6.05 -18.73 -7.11
CA ARG A 131 -6.93 -18.13 -8.13
C ARG A 131 -6.40 -18.35 -9.53
N MET A 132 -5.09 -18.21 -9.78
CA MET A 132 -4.50 -18.50 -11.09
C MET A 132 -4.75 -19.96 -11.48
N TYR A 133 -4.47 -20.89 -10.57
CA TYR A 133 -4.67 -22.31 -10.80
C TYR A 133 -6.13 -22.67 -11.08
N LYS A 134 -7.06 -22.07 -10.33
CA LYS A 134 -8.51 -22.29 -10.49
C LYS A 134 -9.05 -21.69 -11.79
N ASN A 135 -8.58 -20.49 -12.16
CA ASN A 135 -9.12 -19.75 -13.29
C ASN A 135 -8.50 -20.16 -14.63
N PHE A 136 -7.31 -20.75 -14.62
CA PHE A 136 -6.58 -21.17 -15.82
C PHE A 136 -6.05 -22.60 -15.68
N PRO A 137 -6.93 -23.59 -15.42
CA PRO A 137 -6.50 -24.96 -15.14
C PRO A 137 -5.76 -25.61 -16.32
N GLU A 138 -6.00 -25.17 -17.55
CA GLU A 138 -5.34 -25.67 -18.75
C GLU A 138 -3.84 -25.35 -18.76
N ILE A 139 -3.47 -24.15 -18.24
CA ILE A 139 -2.08 -23.68 -18.15
C ILE A 139 -1.27 -24.55 -17.18
N PHE A 140 -1.89 -25.03 -16.11
CA PHE A 140 -1.22 -25.76 -15.04
C PHE A 140 -1.40 -27.30 -15.11
N LYS A 141 -1.97 -27.81 -16.21
CA LYS A 141 -2.29 -29.24 -16.33
C LYS A 141 -1.04 -30.05 -16.68
N GLY A 142 -0.76 -31.09 -15.87
CA GLY A 142 0.33 -32.01 -16.10
C GLY A 142 1.70 -31.44 -15.72
N GLN A 143 2.73 -31.80 -16.49
CA GLN A 143 4.09 -31.29 -16.29
C GLN A 143 4.28 -30.00 -17.08
N VAL A 144 4.46 -28.90 -16.38
CA VAL A 144 4.65 -27.55 -16.96
C VAL A 144 5.88 -26.91 -16.33
N GLU A 145 6.69 -26.22 -17.13
CA GLU A 145 7.78 -25.39 -16.64
C GLU A 145 7.27 -24.00 -16.31
N ILE A 146 7.69 -23.48 -15.14
CA ILE A 146 7.40 -22.13 -14.67
C ILE A 146 8.74 -21.44 -14.43
N ASP A 147 8.99 -20.35 -15.16
CA ASP A 147 10.12 -19.45 -14.95
C ASP A 147 9.67 -18.37 -13.96
N ALA A 148 10.17 -18.40 -12.73
CA ALA A 148 9.83 -17.47 -11.68
C ALA A 148 11.04 -16.64 -11.28
N ARG A 149 10.92 -15.32 -11.40
CA ARG A 149 12.02 -14.39 -11.12
C ARG A 149 11.61 -13.35 -10.11
N SER A 150 12.54 -12.98 -9.26
CA SER A 150 12.35 -11.95 -8.23
C SER A 150 13.50 -10.94 -8.26
N THR A 151 13.24 -9.76 -7.71
CA THR A 151 14.32 -8.88 -7.27
C THR A 151 15.12 -9.55 -6.15
N VAL A 152 16.33 -9.05 -5.87
CA VAL A 152 17.20 -9.57 -4.79
C VAL A 152 16.71 -9.18 -3.38
N VAL A 153 15.57 -8.51 -3.28
CA VAL A 153 15.00 -8.09 -2.00
C VAL A 153 14.27 -9.25 -1.33
N ILE A 154 14.66 -9.60 -0.11
CA ILE A 154 14.19 -10.79 0.62
C ILE A 154 12.67 -10.93 0.60
N ARG A 155 11.90 -9.86 0.89
CA ARG A 155 10.42 -9.92 0.87
C ARG A 155 9.85 -10.25 -0.50
N CYS A 156 10.54 -9.84 -1.59
CA CYS A 156 10.10 -10.17 -2.95
C CYS A 156 10.37 -11.64 -3.25
N ILE A 157 11.55 -12.15 -2.87
CA ILE A 157 11.90 -13.58 -2.99
C ILE A 157 10.89 -14.44 -2.22
N LEU A 158 10.60 -14.07 -0.97
CA LEU A 158 9.64 -14.82 -0.14
C LEU A 158 8.21 -14.75 -0.68
N SER A 159 7.81 -13.65 -1.31
CA SER A 159 6.51 -13.53 -1.99
C SER A 159 6.42 -14.48 -3.18
N MET A 160 7.44 -14.46 -4.05
CA MET A 160 7.55 -15.39 -5.18
C MET A 160 7.52 -16.85 -4.70
N MET A 161 8.31 -17.18 -3.66
CA MET A 161 8.34 -18.54 -3.11
C MET A 161 7.00 -18.97 -2.50
N ALA A 162 6.29 -18.07 -1.83
CA ALA A 162 4.95 -18.38 -1.30
C ALA A 162 3.96 -18.75 -2.41
N GLU A 163 4.05 -18.06 -3.56
CA GLU A 163 3.24 -18.34 -4.74
C GLU A 163 3.64 -19.65 -5.42
N CYS A 164 4.94 -19.85 -5.69
CA CYS A 164 5.48 -21.05 -6.31
C CYS A 164 5.19 -22.31 -5.46
N ASN A 165 5.38 -22.24 -4.15
CA ASN A 165 5.09 -23.35 -3.23
C ASN A 165 3.61 -23.72 -3.22
N GLN A 166 2.71 -22.73 -3.31
CA GLN A 166 1.28 -22.99 -3.39
C GLN A 166 0.90 -23.66 -4.71
N LEU A 167 1.45 -23.19 -5.84
CA LEU A 167 1.26 -23.85 -7.14
C LEU A 167 1.80 -25.29 -7.13
N GLN A 168 2.99 -25.50 -6.53
CA GLN A 168 3.58 -26.83 -6.38
C GLN A 168 2.70 -27.76 -5.53
N ALA A 169 2.08 -27.24 -4.47
CA ALA A 169 1.15 -28.01 -3.63
C ALA A 169 -0.12 -28.41 -4.38
N LEU A 170 -0.61 -27.52 -5.28
CA LEU A 170 -1.79 -27.77 -6.12
C LEU A 170 -1.50 -28.76 -7.26
N ASN A 171 -0.30 -28.72 -7.82
CA ASN A 171 0.17 -29.67 -8.83
C ASN A 171 1.64 -30.04 -8.63
N PRO A 172 1.96 -31.18 -8.01
CA PRO A 172 3.32 -31.64 -7.76
C PRO A 172 4.15 -31.92 -9.03
N LYS A 173 3.53 -31.95 -10.22
CA LYS A 173 4.23 -32.19 -11.50
C LYS A 173 4.80 -30.91 -12.10
N LEU A 174 4.49 -29.73 -11.54
CA LEU A 174 5.07 -28.46 -11.99
C LEU A 174 6.59 -28.44 -11.76
N ARG A 175 7.30 -27.85 -12.68
CA ARG A 175 8.75 -27.68 -12.65
C ARG A 175 9.06 -26.18 -12.56
N PHE A 176 9.81 -25.78 -11.53
CA PHE A 176 10.14 -24.37 -11.30
C PHE A 176 11.61 -24.09 -11.61
N LYS A 177 11.84 -23.00 -12.34
CA LYS A 177 13.14 -22.34 -12.45
C LYS A 177 13.04 -21.05 -11.65
N ASN A 178 13.51 -21.07 -10.40
CA ASN A 178 13.47 -19.91 -9.51
C ASN A 178 14.79 -19.16 -9.58
N ASP A 179 14.74 -17.86 -9.82
CA ASP A 179 15.90 -16.98 -9.83
C ASP A 179 15.63 -15.66 -9.12
N ALA A 180 16.69 -15.12 -8.49
CA ALA A 180 16.71 -13.79 -7.89
C ALA A 180 18.13 -13.22 -8.06
N SER A 181 18.34 -12.47 -9.12
CA SER A 181 19.65 -12.04 -9.59
C SER A 181 19.76 -10.53 -9.76
N TYR A 182 20.94 -9.97 -9.46
CA TYR A 182 21.27 -8.59 -9.82
C TYR A 182 21.25 -8.36 -11.34
N HIS A 183 21.51 -9.41 -12.12
CA HIS A 183 21.43 -9.37 -13.58
C HIS A 183 20.06 -8.93 -14.08
N ASP A 184 18.98 -9.37 -13.41
CA ASP A 184 17.60 -9.10 -13.83
C ASP A 184 17.04 -7.79 -13.26
N MET A 185 17.77 -7.11 -12.35
CA MET A 185 17.28 -5.89 -11.69
C MET A 185 17.01 -4.73 -12.65
N TYR A 186 17.66 -4.68 -13.82
CA TYR A 186 17.53 -3.58 -14.76
C TYR A 186 16.11 -3.44 -15.35
N TYR A 187 15.37 -4.54 -15.47
CA TYR A 187 13.98 -4.53 -15.93
C TYR A 187 12.96 -4.77 -14.81
N MET A 188 13.38 -5.28 -13.67
CA MET A 188 12.51 -5.52 -12.52
C MET A 188 12.41 -4.32 -11.59
N ASN A 189 13.37 -3.40 -11.62
CA ASN A 189 13.42 -2.25 -10.73
C ASN A 189 13.58 -0.95 -11.52
N PHE A 190 12.46 -0.29 -11.77
CA PHE A 190 12.39 0.99 -12.46
C PHE A 190 13.19 2.13 -11.79
N SER A 191 13.55 2.01 -10.51
CA SER A 191 14.34 3.02 -9.80
C SER A 191 15.83 3.01 -10.12
N GLY A 192 16.26 2.10 -11.02
CA GLY A 192 17.67 1.93 -11.39
C GLY A 192 18.27 3.02 -12.26
N ASP A 193 17.46 3.68 -13.08
CA ASP A 193 17.91 4.70 -14.06
C ASP A 193 18.54 5.93 -13.36
N PRO A 194 19.80 6.28 -13.66
CA PRO A 194 20.47 7.44 -13.05
C PRO A 194 19.81 8.77 -13.40
N HIS A 195 19.30 8.94 -14.63
CA HIS A 195 18.62 10.17 -15.07
C HIS A 195 17.33 10.39 -14.28
N ILE A 196 16.52 9.36 -14.11
CA ILE A 196 15.31 9.40 -13.29
C ILE A 196 15.64 9.73 -11.83
N LYS A 197 16.72 9.16 -11.28
CA LYS A 197 17.17 9.47 -9.91
C LYS A 197 17.56 10.94 -9.75
N GLU A 198 18.23 11.52 -10.72
CA GLU A 198 18.65 12.91 -10.69
C GLU A 198 17.43 13.85 -10.81
N MET A 199 16.55 13.57 -11.76
CA MET A 199 15.32 14.36 -11.95
C MET A 199 14.47 14.42 -10.69
N ARG A 200 14.33 13.30 -9.95
CA ARG A 200 13.57 13.24 -8.68
C ARG A 200 14.17 14.10 -7.56
N LYS A 201 15.44 14.46 -7.65
CA LYS A 201 16.14 15.30 -6.68
C LYS A 201 16.15 16.78 -7.07
N SER A 202 15.61 17.12 -8.25
CA SER A 202 15.63 18.48 -8.76
C SER A 202 14.91 19.46 -7.81
N PRO A 203 15.29 20.74 -7.81
CA PRO A 203 14.63 21.77 -7.02
C PRO A 203 13.14 21.88 -7.31
N GLU A 204 12.72 21.69 -8.57
CA GLU A 204 11.34 21.77 -9.04
C GLU A 204 10.50 20.65 -8.42
N VAL A 205 11.00 19.43 -8.42
CA VAL A 205 10.32 18.28 -7.80
C VAL A 205 10.21 18.46 -6.28
N LYS A 206 11.25 18.98 -5.63
CA LYS A 206 11.21 19.28 -4.20
C LYS A 206 10.19 20.38 -3.88
N ALA A 207 10.19 21.46 -4.65
CA ALA A 207 9.22 22.55 -4.49
C ALA A 207 7.78 22.10 -4.70
N ALA A 208 7.52 21.27 -5.73
CA ALA A 208 6.21 20.70 -5.99
C ALA A 208 5.72 19.82 -4.83
N LYS A 209 6.58 18.97 -4.29
CA LYS A 209 6.25 18.13 -3.11
C LYS A 209 5.97 18.98 -1.87
N GLU A 210 6.76 20.02 -1.64
CA GLU A 210 6.54 20.93 -0.51
C GLU A 210 5.21 21.71 -0.65
N ALA A 211 4.86 22.13 -1.86
CA ALA A 211 3.56 22.76 -2.12
C ALA A 211 2.40 21.82 -1.77
N ILE A 212 2.48 20.53 -2.14
CA ILE A 212 1.47 19.52 -1.79
C ILE A 212 1.41 19.32 -0.27
N ARG A 213 2.55 19.27 0.42
CA ARG A 213 2.56 19.17 1.90
C ARG A 213 1.80 20.33 2.53
N LYS A 214 2.08 21.57 2.11
CA LYS A 214 1.39 22.78 2.63
C LYS A 214 -0.11 22.78 2.34
N GLU A 215 -0.52 22.22 1.21
CA GLU A 215 -1.93 22.13 0.80
C GLU A 215 -2.72 21.11 1.62
N HIS A 216 -2.09 20.00 2.04
CA HIS A 216 -2.79 18.82 2.57
C HIS A 216 -2.44 18.42 4.01
N ILE A 217 -1.45 19.07 4.65
CA ILE A 217 -1.10 18.74 6.05
C ILE A 217 -1.66 19.82 6.98
N HIS A 218 -2.68 19.45 7.76
CA HIS A 218 -3.37 20.31 8.72
C HIS A 218 -3.43 19.62 10.10
N PRO A 219 -2.30 19.63 10.87
CA PRO A 219 -2.16 18.81 12.06
C PRO A 219 -2.90 19.33 13.30
N GLU A 220 -3.46 20.57 13.27
CA GLU A 220 -3.91 21.30 14.45
C GLU A 220 -5.00 20.54 15.23
N ARG A 221 -5.97 19.92 14.53
CA ARG A 221 -7.05 19.15 15.16
C ARG A 221 -6.47 17.92 15.85
N LEU A 222 -5.65 17.13 15.12
CA LEU A 222 -5.05 15.91 15.64
C LEU A 222 -4.18 16.21 16.87
N MET A 223 -3.36 17.24 16.79
CA MET A 223 -2.50 17.65 17.91
C MET A 223 -3.32 18.02 19.16
N LYS A 224 -4.41 18.81 19.00
CA LYS A 224 -5.32 19.14 20.11
C LYS A 224 -6.00 17.89 20.72
N THR A 225 -6.16 16.86 19.91
CA THR A 225 -6.78 15.61 20.37
C THR A 225 -5.80 14.75 21.19
N LEU A 226 -4.53 14.74 20.81
CA LEU A 226 -3.50 13.92 21.43
C LEU A 226 -2.80 14.59 22.61
N PHE A 227 -2.71 15.93 22.61
CA PHE A 227 -1.95 16.70 23.59
C PHE A 227 -2.85 17.65 24.38
N ALA A 228 -2.77 17.57 25.71
CA ALA A 228 -3.48 18.47 26.63
C ALA A 228 -2.89 19.89 26.61
N ASN A 229 -1.60 20.01 26.29
CA ASN A 229 -0.90 21.26 26.15
C ASN A 229 -0.24 21.35 24.76
N THR A 230 -0.83 22.14 23.85
CA THR A 230 -0.33 22.32 22.49
C THR A 230 0.84 23.32 22.39
N ASP A 231 1.10 24.13 23.42
CA ASP A 231 2.28 25.00 23.45
C ASP A 231 3.58 24.19 23.54
N TYR A 232 3.54 23.01 24.15
CA TYR A 232 4.64 22.05 24.16
C TYR A 232 5.12 21.70 22.74
N LEU A 233 4.19 21.59 21.77
CA LEU A 233 4.48 21.22 20.39
C LEU A 233 5.32 22.28 19.65
N LYS A 234 5.12 23.56 19.96
CA LYS A 234 5.76 24.67 19.24
C LYS A 234 7.28 24.61 19.20
N TRP A 235 7.89 23.98 20.20
CA TRP A 235 9.34 23.95 20.39
C TRP A 235 9.96 22.56 20.35
N LYS A 236 9.14 21.51 20.37
CA LYS A 236 9.59 20.13 20.59
C LYS A 236 9.20 19.17 19.47
N VAL A 237 8.17 19.48 18.69
CA VAL A 237 7.59 18.54 17.74
C VAL A 237 7.22 19.25 16.44
N ASP A 238 7.66 18.71 15.31
CA ASP A 238 7.04 19.02 14.02
C ASP A 238 5.69 18.31 13.97
N ALA A 239 4.61 19.08 14.10
CA ALA A 239 3.25 18.53 14.15
C ALA A 239 2.83 17.88 12.83
N GLY A 240 3.29 18.42 11.70
CA GLY A 240 3.00 17.85 10.38
C GLY A 240 3.73 16.53 10.17
N GLU A 241 4.98 16.43 10.62
CA GLU A 241 5.77 15.20 10.56
C GLU A 241 5.16 14.13 11.49
N LEU A 242 4.77 14.50 12.71
CA LEU A 242 4.09 13.56 13.61
C LEU A 242 2.76 13.06 13.01
N MET A 243 1.97 13.94 12.40
CA MET A 243 0.71 13.54 11.73
C MET A 243 0.95 12.52 10.62
N THR A 244 1.94 12.77 9.76
CA THR A 244 2.27 11.85 8.65
C THR A 244 2.84 10.53 9.14
N SER A 245 3.72 10.55 10.14
CA SER A 245 4.29 9.32 10.74
C SER A 245 3.23 8.46 11.43
N LEU A 246 2.30 9.07 12.16
CA LEU A 246 1.16 8.35 12.75
C LEU A 246 0.26 7.74 11.67
N PHE A 247 0.05 8.44 10.55
CA PHE A 247 -0.73 7.92 9.44
C PHE A 247 -0.04 6.78 8.69
N ASP A 248 1.29 6.82 8.55
CA ASP A 248 2.06 5.72 7.96
C ASP A 248 1.98 4.45 8.82
N VAL A 249 2.08 4.58 10.15
CA VAL A 249 1.87 3.45 11.06
C VAL A 249 0.43 2.94 10.96
N ALA A 250 -0.58 3.82 11.00
CA ALA A 250 -1.99 3.45 10.84
C ALA A 250 -2.23 2.68 9.53
N SER A 251 -1.67 3.18 8.43
CA SER A 251 -1.77 2.58 7.11
C SER A 251 -1.13 1.20 7.05
N ASN A 252 0.02 1.03 7.71
CA ASN A 252 0.74 -0.23 7.73
C ASN A 252 0.08 -1.30 8.60
N MET A 253 -0.77 -0.92 9.57
CA MET A 253 -1.47 -1.87 10.44
C MET A 253 -2.31 -2.88 9.67
N GLN A 254 -2.84 -2.53 8.49
CA GLN A 254 -3.52 -3.46 7.58
C GLN A 254 -2.64 -4.63 7.13
N SER A 255 -1.33 -4.50 7.24
CA SER A 255 -0.36 -5.55 6.87
C SER A 255 -0.19 -6.63 7.95
N HIS A 256 -0.88 -6.50 9.09
CA HIS A 256 -0.69 -7.34 10.25
C HIS A 256 -2.00 -7.95 10.75
N ASP A 257 -1.93 -9.16 11.31
CA ASP A 257 -3.06 -9.85 11.93
C ASP A 257 -3.19 -9.42 13.39
N THR A 258 -3.48 -8.14 13.62
CA THR A 258 -3.67 -7.60 14.97
C THR A 258 -5.03 -6.94 15.07
N GLY A 259 -5.56 -6.83 16.28
CA GLY A 259 -6.75 -6.03 16.55
C GLY A 259 -6.42 -4.55 16.84
N LEU A 260 -5.17 -4.12 16.57
CA LEU A 260 -4.73 -2.75 16.76
C LEU A 260 -5.13 -1.90 15.56
N GLU A 261 -5.52 -0.66 15.80
CA GLU A 261 -5.81 0.31 14.75
C GLU A 261 -5.55 1.74 15.25
N LEU A 262 -5.25 2.64 14.30
CA LEU A 262 -5.04 4.07 14.55
C LEU A 262 -5.85 4.97 13.60
N TYR A 263 -6.60 4.42 12.65
CA TYR A 263 -7.38 5.22 11.72
C TYR A 263 -8.45 6.08 12.42
N SER A 264 -8.94 5.66 13.59
CA SER A 264 -9.86 6.43 14.43
C SER A 264 -9.29 7.77 14.93
N LEU A 265 -7.98 7.98 14.82
CA LEU A 265 -7.35 9.27 15.10
C LEU A 265 -7.68 10.32 14.04
N PHE A 266 -7.98 9.92 12.82
CA PHE A 266 -8.12 10.77 11.65
C PHE A 266 -9.58 10.91 11.24
N THR A 267 -9.97 12.09 10.74
CA THR A 267 -11.23 12.26 10.03
C THR A 267 -11.12 11.68 8.61
N LYS A 268 -12.25 11.51 7.94
CA LYS A 268 -12.27 11.05 6.54
C LYS A 268 -11.58 12.05 5.61
N GLU A 269 -11.75 13.35 5.90
CA GLU A 269 -11.11 14.44 5.20
C GLU A 269 -9.59 14.37 5.36
N GLU A 270 -9.09 14.22 6.57
CA GLU A 270 -7.65 14.05 6.84
C GLU A 270 -7.08 12.80 6.18
N CYS A 271 -7.81 11.69 6.19
CA CYS A 271 -7.41 10.48 5.45
C CYS A 271 -7.30 10.75 3.95
N TYR A 272 -8.25 11.52 3.37
CA TYR A 272 -8.20 11.88 1.96
C TYR A 272 -7.03 12.82 1.64
N ASP A 273 -6.77 13.82 2.48
CA ASP A 273 -5.66 14.75 2.30
C ASP A 273 -4.30 14.04 2.40
N LEU A 274 -4.12 13.15 3.37
CA LEU A 274 -2.91 12.34 3.50
C LEU A 274 -2.73 11.34 2.35
N TRP A 275 -3.84 10.82 1.81
CA TRP A 275 -3.80 10.05 0.56
C TRP A 275 -3.37 10.91 -0.63
N GLN A 276 -3.89 12.16 -0.75
CA GLN A 276 -3.48 13.09 -1.80
C GLN A 276 -1.98 13.37 -1.77
N LEU A 277 -1.42 13.52 -0.57
CA LEU A 277 0.02 13.68 -0.36
C LEU A 277 0.81 12.52 -1.01
N SER A 278 0.41 11.29 -0.73
CA SER A 278 1.04 10.09 -1.31
C SER A 278 0.79 10.00 -2.81
N ASN A 279 -0.46 10.13 -3.26
CA ASN A 279 -0.85 9.94 -4.66
C ASN A 279 -0.19 10.96 -5.59
N ARG A 280 -0.25 12.24 -5.25
CA ARG A 280 0.39 13.32 -6.02
C ARG A 280 1.91 13.25 -5.94
N GLY A 281 2.47 12.86 -4.78
CA GLY A 281 3.90 12.63 -4.61
C GLY A 281 4.43 11.50 -5.51
N TRP A 282 3.67 10.43 -5.66
CA TRP A 282 3.98 9.34 -6.59
C TRP A 282 3.87 9.79 -8.04
N TYR A 283 2.81 10.51 -8.40
CA TYR A 283 2.65 11.07 -9.75
C TYR A 283 3.84 11.96 -10.16
N ILE A 284 4.24 12.91 -9.28
CA ILE A 284 5.40 13.77 -9.54
C ILE A 284 6.70 12.97 -9.67
N SER A 285 6.81 11.85 -8.97
CA SER A 285 8.06 11.06 -8.96
C SER A 285 8.15 10.07 -10.12
N PHE A 286 7.03 9.63 -10.70
CA PHE A 286 6.97 8.49 -11.62
C PHE A 286 6.01 8.67 -12.80
N GLY A 287 5.19 9.75 -12.81
CA GLY A 287 4.23 10.06 -13.86
C GLY A 287 4.82 10.77 -15.08
#